data_0beaacf3dfd3e303e7f8dc7ae0bf754b
#
_entry.id   0beaacf3dfd3e303e7f8dc7ae0bf754b
#
_cell.length_a   1.000
_cell.length_b   1.000
_cell.length_c   1.000
_cell.angle_alpha   90.00
_cell.angle_beta   90.00
_cell.angle_gamma   90.00
#
_symmetry.space_group_name_H-M   'P 1'
#
loop_
_entity.id
_entity.type
_entity.pdbx_description
1 polymer ?
#
loop_
_entity_poly.entity_id
_entity_poly.type
_entity_poly.pdbx_seq_one_letter_code
_entity_poly.pdbx_strand_id
1 'polypeptide(L)'
;MNTTNRKLRSITAAMTAALLSVAVAAQAVPTAPVPPPSQRPLSSAEGAAPGKGSVNQLTWLAGCWKANSARDGSTISETWFSPRGGTVMGVGLTYRDDKTITSEAMRMYDEGDTVKLWLRPAGRAEVTMTLDRMGDPFVAFSVKEADVITKLRYEKKNATEMIATLRFETGENRRGADFGFTRVDCAASFLPAVKEAVNDPPKEPTPAPTVDAEKK
;
A
#
# COMPACT_ATOMS: atom_id res chain seq x y z
N MET A 1 -12.85 -33.62 11.89
CA MET A 1 -11.73 -32.68 12.20
C MET A 1 -11.80 -31.58 11.17
N ASN A 2 -12.13 -30.36 11.61
CA ASN A 2 -12.68 -29.30 10.75
C ASN A 2 -11.58 -28.45 10.09
N THR A 3 -11.41 -28.61 8.78
CA THR A 3 -10.50 -27.83 7.92
C THR A 3 -10.91 -26.36 7.77
N THR A 4 -12.13 -26.00 8.19
CA THR A 4 -12.71 -24.65 8.03
C THR A 4 -12.09 -23.61 8.97
N ASN A 5 -11.58 -24.03 10.14
CA ASN A 5 -11.02 -23.11 11.15
C ASN A 5 -9.60 -22.58 10.84
N ARG A 6 -8.88 -23.19 9.89
CA ARG A 6 -7.51 -22.76 9.54
C ARG A 6 -7.46 -21.53 8.63
N LYS A 7 -8.47 -21.35 7.76
CA LYS A 7 -8.52 -20.22 6.83
C LYS A 7 -8.88 -18.89 7.50
N LEU A 8 -9.74 -18.93 8.52
CA LEU A 8 -10.19 -17.72 9.22
C LEU A 8 -9.06 -17.00 9.96
N ARG A 9 -8.09 -17.75 10.50
CA ARG A 9 -6.96 -17.17 11.24
C ARG A 9 -5.96 -16.43 10.35
N SER A 10 -5.89 -16.75 9.06
CA SER A 10 -4.87 -16.21 8.16
C SER A 10 -5.15 -14.78 7.69
N ILE A 11 -6.41 -14.40 7.53
CA ILE A 11 -6.77 -13.07 6.98
C ILE A 11 -6.70 -11.98 8.03
N THR A 12 -7.16 -12.30 9.25
CA THR A 12 -7.07 -11.37 10.39
C THR A 12 -5.60 -11.02 10.71
N ALA A 13 -4.68 -11.94 10.44
CA ALA A 13 -3.26 -11.75 10.72
C ALA A 13 -2.53 -10.94 9.62
N ALA A 14 -3.06 -10.86 8.39
CA ALA A 14 -2.37 -10.26 7.26
C ALA A 14 -2.23 -8.75 7.35
N MET A 15 -3.26 -8.11 7.82
CA MET A 15 -3.27 -6.65 7.99
C MET A 15 -3.05 -6.22 9.44
N THR A 16 -2.99 -7.18 10.40
CA THR A 16 -2.76 -6.91 11.82
C THR A 16 -1.27 -6.80 12.18
N ALA A 17 -0.33 -7.17 11.32
CA ALA A 17 1.10 -7.01 11.62
C ALA A 17 1.52 -5.54 11.75
N ALA A 18 0.72 -4.60 11.22
CA ALA A 18 0.87 -3.17 11.49
C ALA A 18 0.16 -2.71 12.78
N LEU A 19 -0.61 -3.60 13.46
CA LEU A 19 -1.53 -3.21 14.52
C LEU A 19 -1.35 -3.91 15.86
N LEU A 20 -0.48 -4.91 16.00
CA LEU A 20 -0.36 -5.68 17.25
C LEU A 20 1.10 -5.88 17.67
N SER A 21 1.64 -4.90 18.34
CA SER A 21 2.65 -5.08 19.40
C SER A 21 2.74 -3.80 20.18
N VAL A 22 2.30 -3.78 21.37
CA VAL A 22 2.84 -3.26 22.64
C VAL A 22 1.71 -2.97 23.60
N ALA A 23 1.54 -3.85 24.56
CA ALA A 23 1.03 -3.48 25.88
C ALA A 23 2.26 -3.08 26.70
N VAL A 24 2.49 -1.80 26.89
CA VAL A 24 3.30 -1.23 27.97
C VAL A 24 2.44 -0.21 28.68
N ALA A 25 2.20 -0.47 29.95
CA ALA A 25 1.55 0.46 30.85
C ALA A 25 2.41 1.72 30.99
N ALA A 26 1.87 2.87 30.61
CA ALA A 26 2.40 4.17 30.93
C ALA A 26 1.28 5.03 31.52
N GLN A 27 1.62 5.62 32.65
CA GLN A 27 0.74 6.38 33.53
C GLN A 27 0.17 7.62 32.83
N ALA A 28 -1.09 7.92 33.17
CA ALA A 28 -1.89 8.99 32.63
C ALA A 28 -1.37 10.37 33.04
N VAL A 29 -1.17 11.22 32.03
CA VAL A 29 -1.17 12.67 32.20
C VAL A 29 -2.53 13.16 31.67
N PRO A 30 -3.30 13.97 32.40
CA PRO A 30 -4.61 14.43 31.95
C PRO A 30 -4.41 15.51 30.87
N THR A 31 -4.64 15.16 29.61
CA THR A 31 -4.78 16.08 28.50
C THR A 31 -6.27 16.26 28.19
N ALA A 32 -6.65 17.53 27.96
CA ALA A 32 -8.01 17.94 27.61
C ALA A 32 -8.56 17.14 26.40
N PRO A 33 -9.88 16.89 26.32
CA PRO A 33 -10.48 16.09 25.27
C PRO A 33 -10.32 16.79 23.92
N VAL A 34 -9.55 16.16 23.03
CA VAL A 34 -9.55 16.47 21.61
C VAL A 34 -10.90 16.03 21.04
N PRO A 35 -11.65 16.88 20.32
CA PRO A 35 -12.92 16.48 19.73
C PRO A 35 -12.67 15.31 18.74
N PRO A 36 -13.55 14.30 18.73
CA PRO A 36 -13.40 13.16 17.84
C PRO A 36 -13.47 13.61 16.38
N PRO A 37 -12.64 13.03 15.49
CA PRO A 37 -12.74 13.29 14.08
C PRO A 37 -14.15 12.93 13.61
N SER A 38 -14.77 13.84 12.87
CA SER A 38 -16.14 13.74 12.36
C SER A 38 -16.29 12.42 11.59
N GLN A 39 -16.89 11.42 12.22
CA GLN A 39 -17.21 10.15 11.58
C GLN A 39 -18.35 10.39 10.59
N ARG A 40 -17.99 10.66 9.34
CA ARG A 40 -18.97 10.61 8.25
C ARG A 40 -19.40 9.14 8.11
N PRO A 41 -20.68 8.79 8.31
CA PRO A 41 -21.13 7.41 8.16
C PRO A 41 -20.88 6.98 6.71
N LEU A 42 -20.06 5.96 6.49
CA LEU A 42 -20.08 5.23 5.24
C LEU A 42 -21.40 4.45 5.24
N SER A 43 -22.37 4.93 4.44
CA SER A 43 -23.67 4.28 4.29
C SER A 43 -23.47 2.80 4.01
N SER A 44 -23.94 1.96 4.92
CA SER A 44 -23.92 0.51 4.80
C SER A 44 -24.92 0.11 3.73
N ALA A 45 -24.46 -0.24 2.54
CA ALA A 45 -25.26 -0.98 1.58
C ALA A 45 -25.10 -2.47 1.90
N GLU A 46 -25.81 -2.94 2.90
CA GLU A 46 -25.98 -4.36 3.18
C GLU A 46 -26.87 -4.96 2.07
N GLY A 47 -26.32 -5.86 1.27
CA GLY A 47 -27.08 -6.56 0.23
C GLY A 47 -27.16 -5.88 -1.15
N ALA A 48 -26.43 -4.80 -1.40
CA ALA A 48 -26.38 -4.19 -2.74
C ALA A 48 -25.70 -5.13 -3.75
N ALA A 49 -26.24 -5.18 -4.97
CA ALA A 49 -25.58 -5.82 -6.10
C ALA A 49 -24.17 -5.23 -6.30
N PRO A 50 -23.20 -6.01 -6.84
CA PRO A 50 -21.86 -5.51 -7.11
C PRO A 50 -21.92 -4.21 -7.92
N GLY A 51 -21.04 -3.27 -7.58
CA GLY A 51 -20.94 -2.00 -8.27
C GLY A 51 -20.59 -2.21 -9.74
N LYS A 52 -21.07 -1.31 -10.60
CA LYS A 52 -20.71 -1.30 -12.02
C LYS A 52 -19.58 -0.33 -12.25
N GLY A 53 -18.64 -0.69 -13.14
CA GLY A 53 -17.51 0.16 -13.48
C GLY A 53 -16.48 -0.54 -14.33
N SER A 54 -15.47 0.21 -14.75
CA SER A 54 -14.31 -0.31 -15.48
C SER A 54 -13.04 0.32 -14.94
N VAL A 55 -11.96 -0.47 -14.93
CA VAL A 55 -10.64 0.01 -14.52
C VAL A 55 -10.14 1.20 -15.33
N ASN A 56 -10.68 1.43 -16.52
CA ASN A 56 -10.35 2.60 -17.34
C ASN A 56 -10.70 3.94 -16.66
N GLN A 57 -11.59 3.92 -15.67
CA GLN A 57 -11.95 5.08 -14.84
C GLN A 57 -10.91 5.38 -13.76
N LEU A 58 -9.91 4.50 -13.56
CA LEU A 58 -8.90 4.59 -12.51
C LEU A 58 -7.56 5.18 -12.98
N THR A 59 -7.54 5.92 -14.09
CA THR A 59 -6.32 6.58 -14.61
C THR A 59 -5.67 7.51 -13.58
N TRP A 60 -6.47 8.09 -12.68
CA TRP A 60 -6.00 8.97 -11.62
C TRP A 60 -5.14 8.27 -10.56
N LEU A 61 -5.32 6.94 -10.40
CA LEU A 61 -4.58 6.13 -9.44
C LEU A 61 -3.12 5.89 -9.90
N ALA A 62 -2.87 5.89 -11.23
CA ALA A 62 -1.57 5.60 -11.80
C ALA A 62 -0.49 6.56 -11.28
N GLY A 63 0.67 6.01 -10.94
CA GLY A 63 1.83 6.73 -10.41
C GLY A 63 2.36 6.14 -9.11
N CYS A 64 3.24 6.89 -8.46
CA CYS A 64 3.89 6.50 -7.22
C CYS A 64 3.39 7.36 -6.06
N TRP A 65 3.08 6.68 -4.97
CA TRP A 65 2.42 7.25 -3.80
C TRP A 65 3.15 6.86 -2.52
N LYS A 66 3.25 7.78 -1.57
CA LYS A 66 3.81 7.52 -0.24
C LYS A 66 2.91 8.02 0.86
N ALA A 67 2.79 7.23 1.92
CA ALA A 67 2.15 7.59 3.18
C ALA A 67 3.10 7.27 4.34
N ASN A 68 3.11 8.12 5.35
CA ASN A 68 3.84 7.87 6.59
C ASN A 68 2.86 7.48 7.69
N SER A 69 3.15 6.40 8.37
CA SER A 69 2.39 5.94 9.54
C SER A 69 2.81 6.74 10.76
N ALA A 70 1.91 7.59 11.26
CA ALA A 70 2.13 8.32 12.51
C ALA A 70 2.23 7.39 13.73
N ARG A 71 1.74 6.15 13.61
CA ARG A 71 1.67 5.19 14.70
C ARG A 71 3.02 4.58 15.04
N ASP A 72 3.78 4.22 14.01
CA ASP A 72 4.99 3.42 14.17
C ASP A 72 6.17 3.91 13.33
N GLY A 73 6.02 5.05 12.64
CA GLY A 73 7.06 5.65 11.82
C GLY A 73 7.38 4.86 10.54
N SER A 74 6.56 3.86 10.17
CA SER A 74 6.76 3.17 8.91
C SER A 74 6.31 4.02 7.73
N THR A 75 6.92 3.78 6.58
CA THR A 75 6.50 4.35 5.30
C THR A 75 5.77 3.27 4.50
N ILE A 76 4.64 3.65 3.92
CA ILE A 76 3.89 2.82 2.96
C ILE A 76 4.09 3.47 1.61
N SER A 77 4.53 2.70 0.62
CA SER A 77 4.60 3.14 -0.77
C SER A 77 3.75 2.25 -1.63
N GLU A 78 3.03 2.85 -2.56
CA GLU A 78 2.27 2.14 -3.59
C GLU A 78 2.65 2.67 -4.96
N THR A 79 2.80 1.77 -5.92
CA THR A 79 3.01 2.11 -7.32
C THR A 79 1.94 1.44 -8.14
N TRP A 80 1.25 2.24 -8.95
CA TRP A 80 0.18 1.79 -9.81
C TRP A 80 0.49 2.10 -11.26
N PHE A 81 0.35 1.11 -12.15
CA PHE A 81 0.44 1.29 -13.58
C PHE A 81 -0.85 1.89 -14.14
N SER A 82 -0.75 2.56 -15.28
CA SER A 82 -1.94 3.03 -16.00
C SER A 82 -2.80 1.86 -16.47
N PRO A 83 -4.13 1.99 -16.48
CA PRO A 83 -5.03 0.97 -17.00
C PRO A 83 -4.67 0.55 -18.42
N ARG A 84 -4.60 -0.76 -18.66
CA ARG A 84 -4.41 -1.35 -20.00
C ARG A 84 -5.08 -2.70 -20.08
N GLY A 85 -5.81 -2.96 -21.20
CA GLY A 85 -6.42 -4.26 -21.46
C GLY A 85 -7.37 -4.73 -20.35
N GLY A 86 -8.16 -3.81 -19.76
CA GLY A 86 -9.07 -4.15 -18.67
C GLY A 86 -8.36 -4.47 -17.34
N THR A 87 -7.13 -3.99 -17.15
CA THR A 87 -6.34 -4.28 -15.94
C THR A 87 -5.51 -3.07 -15.48
N VAL A 88 -5.43 -2.90 -14.17
CA VAL A 88 -4.48 -2.03 -13.46
C VAL A 88 -3.63 -2.90 -12.55
N MET A 89 -2.32 -2.83 -12.67
CA MET A 89 -1.37 -3.53 -11.79
C MET A 89 -0.81 -2.54 -10.78
N GLY A 90 -0.53 -3.04 -9.57
CA GLY A 90 0.11 -2.27 -8.52
C GLY A 90 1.01 -3.12 -7.65
N VAL A 91 1.91 -2.46 -6.95
CA VAL A 91 2.75 -3.04 -5.90
C VAL A 91 2.73 -2.13 -4.68
N GLY A 92 2.61 -2.73 -3.50
CA GLY A 92 2.70 -2.07 -2.22
C GLY A 92 3.94 -2.51 -1.46
N LEU A 93 4.58 -1.59 -0.74
CA LEU A 93 5.72 -1.84 0.13
C LEU A 93 5.56 -1.04 1.42
N THR A 94 5.64 -1.72 2.55
CA THR A 94 5.75 -1.07 3.86
C THR A 94 7.13 -1.32 4.41
N TYR A 95 7.83 -0.27 4.79
CA TYR A 95 9.20 -0.34 5.29
C TYR A 95 9.45 0.68 6.39
N ARG A 96 10.46 0.44 7.19
CA ARG A 96 11.00 1.39 8.18
C ARG A 96 12.51 1.37 8.09
N ASP A 97 13.10 2.56 7.98
CA ASP A 97 14.50 2.70 7.63
C ASP A 97 14.81 1.88 6.37
N ASP A 98 15.80 1.01 6.38
CA ASP A 98 16.17 0.16 5.25
C ASP A 98 15.55 -1.26 5.34
N LYS A 99 14.53 -1.47 6.19
CA LYS A 99 13.95 -2.79 6.42
C LYS A 99 12.53 -2.87 5.89
N THR A 100 12.29 -3.79 4.96
CA THR A 100 10.96 -4.16 4.52
C THR A 100 10.20 -4.87 5.63
N ILE A 101 9.02 -4.36 5.97
CA ILE A 101 8.07 -4.96 6.91
C ILE A 101 7.14 -5.91 6.17
N THR A 102 6.58 -5.45 5.05
CA THR A 102 5.71 -6.25 4.18
C THR A 102 5.72 -5.71 2.75
N SER A 103 5.37 -6.57 1.81
CA SER A 103 5.12 -6.18 0.42
C SER A 103 3.89 -6.89 -0.10
N GLU A 104 3.25 -6.33 -1.11
CA GLU A 104 2.08 -6.93 -1.74
C GLU A 104 2.03 -6.65 -3.24
N ALA A 105 1.53 -7.64 -3.99
CA ALA A 105 1.13 -7.45 -5.37
C ALA A 105 -0.38 -7.18 -5.42
N MET A 106 -0.77 -6.26 -6.27
CA MET A 106 -2.15 -5.79 -6.40
C MET A 106 -2.58 -5.80 -7.87
N ARG A 107 -3.84 -6.16 -8.12
CA ARG A 107 -4.41 -6.09 -9.46
C ARG A 107 -5.89 -5.75 -9.39
N MET A 108 -6.28 -4.67 -10.04
CA MET A 108 -7.68 -4.39 -10.34
C MET A 108 -7.96 -4.81 -11.78
N TYR A 109 -9.06 -5.51 -12.02
CA TYR A 109 -9.38 -6.00 -13.36
C TYR A 109 -10.88 -6.05 -13.61
N ASP A 110 -11.26 -5.81 -14.86
CA ASP A 110 -12.65 -5.91 -15.30
C ASP A 110 -13.08 -7.38 -15.29
N GLU A 111 -14.25 -7.66 -14.72
CA GLU A 111 -14.94 -8.95 -14.74
C GLU A 111 -16.41 -8.73 -15.09
N GLY A 112 -16.75 -8.91 -16.36
CA GLY A 112 -18.07 -8.53 -16.87
C GLY A 112 -18.28 -7.01 -16.80
N ASP A 113 -19.31 -6.55 -16.10
CA ASP A 113 -19.63 -5.14 -15.90
C ASP A 113 -19.16 -4.57 -14.53
N THR A 114 -18.38 -5.33 -13.81
CA THR A 114 -17.81 -4.96 -12.50
C THR A 114 -16.28 -5.01 -12.51
N VAL A 115 -15.65 -4.56 -11.40
CA VAL A 115 -14.22 -4.60 -11.19
C VAL A 115 -13.91 -5.47 -9.98
N LYS A 116 -12.87 -6.30 -10.07
CA LYS A 116 -12.30 -7.03 -8.95
C LYS A 116 -10.98 -6.42 -8.53
N LEU A 117 -10.70 -6.46 -7.24
CA LEU A 117 -9.39 -6.16 -6.67
C LEU A 117 -8.80 -7.43 -6.08
N TRP A 118 -7.72 -7.92 -6.66
CA TRP A 118 -6.92 -9.01 -6.15
C TRP A 118 -5.70 -8.46 -5.41
N LEU A 119 -5.46 -8.96 -4.20
CA LEU A 119 -4.37 -8.60 -3.32
C LEU A 119 -3.60 -9.86 -2.93
N ARG A 120 -2.28 -9.81 -3.01
CA ARG A 120 -1.38 -10.89 -2.57
C ARG A 120 -0.27 -10.34 -1.69
N PRO A 121 -0.47 -10.26 -0.37
CA PRO A 121 0.57 -9.91 0.58
C PRO A 121 1.64 -11.00 0.63
N ALA A 122 2.92 -10.61 0.78
CA ALA A 122 4.02 -11.56 0.90
C ALA A 122 3.83 -12.50 2.10
N GLY A 123 4.02 -13.81 1.85
CA GLY A 123 3.89 -14.84 2.88
C GLY A 123 2.47 -15.12 3.38
N ARG A 124 1.43 -14.65 2.68
CA ARG A 124 0.03 -14.79 3.10
C ARG A 124 -0.88 -15.24 1.95
N ALA A 125 -2.09 -15.66 2.30
CA ALA A 125 -3.11 -15.99 1.33
C ALA A 125 -3.54 -14.74 0.55
N GLU A 126 -3.83 -14.93 -0.72
CA GLU A 126 -4.42 -13.92 -1.58
C GLU A 126 -5.88 -13.66 -1.22
N VAL A 127 -6.34 -12.45 -1.49
CA VAL A 127 -7.72 -12.00 -1.27
C VAL A 127 -8.23 -11.37 -2.55
N THR A 128 -9.45 -11.73 -2.96
CA THR A 128 -10.16 -11.04 -4.04
C THR A 128 -11.37 -10.32 -3.48
N MET A 129 -11.43 -9.02 -3.68
CA MET A 129 -12.52 -8.15 -3.26
C MET A 129 -13.36 -7.77 -4.47
N THR A 130 -14.66 -7.60 -4.26
CA THR A 130 -15.61 -7.16 -5.28
C THR A 130 -15.85 -5.66 -5.18
N LEU A 131 -16.05 -5.02 -6.31
CA LEU A 131 -16.42 -3.60 -6.37
C LEU A 131 -17.76 -3.38 -5.66
N ASP A 132 -17.76 -2.50 -4.66
CA ASP A 132 -18.99 -1.98 -4.04
C ASP A 132 -19.50 -0.78 -4.82
N ARG A 133 -18.61 0.20 -5.04
CA ARG A 133 -18.94 1.46 -5.70
C ARG A 133 -17.71 2.06 -6.36
N MET A 134 -17.93 2.69 -7.50
CA MET A 134 -16.90 3.44 -8.22
C MET A 134 -17.51 4.75 -8.74
N GLY A 135 -16.69 5.79 -8.77
CA GLY A 135 -17.02 7.10 -9.32
C GLY A 135 -15.79 7.99 -9.30
N ASP A 136 -15.88 9.18 -9.87
CA ASP A 136 -14.86 10.20 -9.65
C ASP A 136 -15.25 10.98 -8.37
N PRO A 137 -14.44 10.99 -7.32
CA PRO A 137 -13.01 10.66 -7.29
C PRO A 137 -12.65 9.37 -6.51
N PHE A 138 -13.43 8.31 -6.49
CA PHE A 138 -13.17 7.17 -5.62
C PHE A 138 -13.48 5.81 -6.25
N VAL A 139 -12.88 4.75 -5.65
CA VAL A 139 -13.24 3.35 -5.85
C VAL A 139 -13.27 2.64 -4.49
N ALA A 140 -14.28 1.79 -4.28
CA ALA A 140 -14.45 1.04 -3.04
C ALA A 140 -14.75 -0.43 -3.33
N PHE A 141 -14.10 -1.30 -2.57
CA PHE A 141 -14.19 -2.75 -2.67
C PHE A 141 -14.52 -3.35 -1.32
N SER A 142 -15.17 -4.52 -1.34
CA SER A 142 -15.35 -5.32 -0.13
C SER A 142 -15.21 -6.82 -0.40
N VAL A 143 -14.93 -7.55 0.68
CA VAL A 143 -15.00 -9.00 0.74
C VAL A 143 -15.57 -9.39 2.08
N LYS A 144 -16.46 -10.40 2.08
CA LYS A 144 -16.99 -11.02 3.29
C LYS A 144 -16.37 -12.41 3.45
N GLU A 145 -15.72 -12.63 4.57
CA GLU A 145 -15.17 -13.93 4.95
C GLU A 145 -15.64 -14.29 6.34
N ALA A 146 -16.45 -15.35 6.42
CA ALA A 146 -17.22 -15.70 7.61
C ALA A 146 -18.00 -14.49 8.14
N ASP A 147 -17.70 -14.03 9.36
CA ASP A 147 -18.39 -12.91 10.01
C ASP A 147 -17.66 -11.57 9.87
N VAL A 148 -16.55 -11.54 9.12
CA VAL A 148 -15.76 -10.32 8.91
C VAL A 148 -16.00 -9.77 7.52
N ILE A 149 -16.38 -8.50 7.45
CA ILE A 149 -16.40 -7.73 6.21
C ILE A 149 -15.17 -6.85 6.18
N THR A 150 -14.33 -7.02 5.16
CA THR A 150 -13.20 -6.16 4.88
C THR A 150 -13.54 -5.20 3.76
N LYS A 151 -13.35 -3.91 3.99
CA LYS A 151 -13.60 -2.85 3.00
C LYS A 151 -12.32 -2.09 2.74
N LEU A 152 -12.03 -1.82 1.46
CA LEU A 152 -10.93 -0.96 1.03
C LEU A 152 -11.45 0.09 0.07
N ARG A 153 -11.14 1.35 0.33
CA ARG A 153 -11.53 2.49 -0.49
C ARG A 153 -10.31 3.33 -0.81
N TYR A 154 -10.11 3.65 -2.07
CA TYR A 154 -9.22 4.72 -2.52
C TYR A 154 -10.05 5.94 -2.91
N GLU A 155 -9.62 7.11 -2.48
CA GLU A 155 -10.28 8.38 -2.79
C GLU A 155 -9.23 9.44 -3.14
N LYS A 156 -9.27 9.94 -4.37
CA LYS A 156 -8.45 11.08 -4.81
C LYS A 156 -8.97 12.35 -4.12
N LYS A 157 -8.11 13.08 -3.47
CA LYS A 157 -8.42 14.39 -2.88
C LYS A 157 -8.12 15.52 -3.86
N ASN A 158 -6.99 15.40 -4.56
CA ASN A 158 -6.55 16.32 -5.61
C ASN A 158 -5.53 15.60 -6.53
N ALA A 159 -4.78 16.32 -7.35
CA ALA A 159 -3.80 15.74 -8.28
C ALA A 159 -2.62 15.05 -7.58
N THR A 160 -2.31 15.43 -6.34
CA THR A 160 -1.13 14.98 -5.58
C THR A 160 -1.46 14.25 -4.29
N GLU A 161 -2.74 14.11 -3.93
CA GLU A 161 -3.15 13.52 -2.67
C GLU A 161 -4.29 12.52 -2.87
N MET A 162 -4.21 11.38 -2.20
CA MET A 162 -5.29 10.42 -2.07
C MET A 162 -5.35 9.85 -0.65
N ILE A 163 -6.49 9.30 -0.26
CA ILE A 163 -6.67 8.55 0.98
C ILE A 163 -7.03 7.11 0.62
N ALA A 164 -6.32 6.15 1.20
CA ALA A 164 -6.77 4.77 1.28
C ALA A 164 -7.39 4.52 2.66
N THR A 165 -8.61 4.03 2.67
CA THR A 165 -9.38 3.70 3.89
C THR A 165 -9.57 2.21 3.95
N LEU A 166 -9.07 1.58 5.00
CA LEU A 166 -9.25 0.17 5.29
C LEU A 166 -10.14 0.00 6.51
N ARG A 167 -11.17 -0.85 6.41
CA ARG A 167 -12.10 -1.15 7.50
C ARG A 167 -12.34 -2.64 7.62
N PHE A 168 -12.45 -3.09 8.86
CA PHE A 168 -12.86 -4.44 9.24
C PHE A 168 -14.10 -4.33 10.10
N GLU A 169 -15.17 -4.99 9.71
CA GLU A 169 -16.46 -4.97 10.39
C GLU A 169 -16.84 -6.39 10.83
N THR A 170 -17.15 -6.58 12.11
CA THR A 170 -17.61 -7.85 12.67
C THR A 170 -18.77 -7.53 13.60
N GLY A 171 -20.02 -7.77 13.16
CA GLY A 171 -21.19 -7.30 13.85
C GLY A 171 -21.15 -5.78 14.06
N GLU A 172 -21.27 -5.31 15.30
CA GLU A 172 -21.20 -3.88 15.65
C GLU A 172 -19.76 -3.36 15.77
N ASN A 173 -18.77 -4.23 15.82
CA ASN A 173 -17.37 -3.84 15.97
C ASN A 173 -16.79 -3.37 14.64
N ARG A 174 -16.23 -2.15 14.64
CA ARG A 174 -15.55 -1.55 13.50
C ARG A 174 -14.15 -1.12 13.89
N ARG A 175 -13.16 -1.54 13.10
CA ARG A 175 -11.75 -1.14 13.26
C ARG A 175 -11.14 -0.89 11.89
N GLY A 176 -10.06 -0.14 11.84
CA GLY A 176 -9.36 0.10 10.57
C GLY A 176 -8.39 1.25 10.67
N ALA A 177 -7.93 1.71 9.51
CA ALA A 177 -7.00 2.80 9.38
C ALA A 177 -7.28 3.62 8.12
N ASP A 178 -6.88 4.88 8.15
CA ASP A 178 -6.83 5.77 7.01
C ASP A 178 -5.36 6.09 6.72
N PHE A 179 -4.98 6.00 5.45
CA PHE A 179 -3.63 6.26 4.97
C PHE A 179 -3.69 7.45 4.00
N GLY A 180 -3.15 8.58 4.42
CA GLY A 180 -3.01 9.75 3.56
C GLY A 180 -1.77 9.60 2.69
N PHE A 181 -1.98 9.44 1.39
CA PHE A 181 -0.90 9.31 0.42
C PHE A 181 -0.63 10.62 -0.29
N THR A 182 0.65 10.92 -0.48
CA THR A 182 1.13 11.98 -1.35
C THR A 182 1.79 11.37 -2.57
N ARG A 183 1.52 11.93 -3.74
CA ARG A 183 2.18 11.54 -5.00
C ARG A 183 3.65 11.92 -4.97
N VAL A 184 4.50 11.00 -5.40
CA VAL A 184 5.94 11.20 -5.49
C VAL A 184 6.45 10.88 -6.90
N ASP A 185 7.64 11.36 -7.22
CA ASP A 185 8.30 10.98 -8.46
C ASP A 185 8.66 9.49 -8.43
N CYS A 186 8.18 8.74 -9.44
CA CYS A 186 8.46 7.32 -9.57
C CYS A 186 9.97 7.04 -9.76
N ALA A 187 10.67 7.85 -10.52
CA ALA A 187 12.11 7.66 -10.73
C ALA A 187 12.87 7.72 -9.40
N ALA A 188 12.54 8.69 -8.55
CA ALA A 188 13.14 8.81 -7.22
C ALA A 188 12.75 7.67 -6.27
N SER A 189 11.67 6.95 -6.55
CA SER A 189 11.20 5.83 -5.72
C SER A 189 11.87 4.51 -6.05
N PHE A 190 12.37 4.34 -7.28
CA PHE A 190 12.95 3.08 -7.77
C PHE A 190 14.47 3.10 -7.90
N LEU A 191 15.06 4.27 -8.07
CA LEU A 191 16.50 4.40 -8.19
C LEU A 191 17.07 4.69 -6.80
N PRO A 192 18.08 3.93 -6.34
CA PRO A 192 18.88 4.38 -5.22
C PRO A 192 19.41 5.77 -5.58
N ALA A 193 19.43 6.69 -4.60
CA ALA A 193 20.10 7.96 -4.80
C ALA A 193 21.48 7.63 -5.38
N VAL A 194 21.69 7.94 -6.66
CA VAL A 194 23.00 7.83 -7.26
C VAL A 194 23.84 8.79 -6.44
N LYS A 195 24.66 8.27 -5.51
CA LYS A 195 25.75 9.06 -4.97
C LYS A 195 26.53 9.45 -6.20
N GLU A 196 26.50 10.73 -6.55
CA GLU A 196 27.39 11.24 -7.60
C GLU A 196 28.76 10.63 -7.32
N ALA A 197 29.19 9.74 -8.23
CA ALA A 197 30.55 9.27 -8.20
C ALA A 197 31.37 10.55 -8.27
N VAL A 198 31.99 10.89 -7.15
CA VAL A 198 33.01 11.95 -7.13
C VAL A 198 33.92 11.57 -8.28
N ASN A 199 33.91 12.38 -9.33
CA ASN A 199 34.83 12.25 -10.44
C ASN A 199 36.22 12.45 -9.85
N ASP A 200 36.81 11.38 -9.32
CA ASP A 200 38.24 11.35 -9.09
C ASP A 200 38.88 11.61 -10.44
N PRO A 201 39.70 12.65 -10.56
CA PRO A 201 40.38 12.93 -11.82
C PRO A 201 41.16 11.66 -12.24
N PRO A 202 41.22 11.35 -13.52
CA PRO A 202 41.91 10.17 -14.01
C PRO A 202 43.32 10.11 -13.39
N LYS A 203 43.60 9.02 -12.70
CA LYS A 203 44.92 8.78 -12.10
C LYS A 203 45.93 8.78 -13.24
N GLU A 204 46.82 9.75 -13.20
CA GLU A 204 47.89 9.92 -14.18
C GLU A 204 48.62 8.61 -14.38
N PRO A 205 48.84 8.12 -15.60
CA PRO A 205 49.49 6.84 -15.82
C PRO A 205 50.89 6.89 -15.23
N THR A 206 51.19 5.96 -14.35
CA THR A 206 52.52 5.76 -13.79
C THR A 206 53.51 5.60 -14.93
N PRO A 207 54.61 6.39 -15.01
CA PRO A 207 55.59 6.25 -16.06
C PRO A 207 56.25 4.85 -16.03
N ALA A 208 56.35 4.25 -17.21
CA ALA A 208 56.96 2.94 -17.35
C ALA A 208 58.42 2.94 -16.83
N PRO A 209 58.87 1.86 -16.19
CA PRO A 209 60.24 1.78 -15.72
C PRO A 209 61.22 1.86 -16.91
N THR A 210 62.14 2.82 -16.87
CA THR A 210 63.27 2.93 -17.80
C THR A 210 64.15 1.73 -17.67
N VAL A 211 64.26 0.95 -18.74
CA VAL A 211 65.19 -0.17 -18.83
C VAL A 211 66.57 0.43 -19.16
N ASP A 212 67.43 0.45 -18.16
CA ASP A 212 68.84 0.81 -18.40
C ASP A 212 69.46 -0.23 -19.33
N ALA A 213 69.84 0.25 -20.53
CA ALA A 213 70.62 -0.54 -21.48
C ALA A 213 72.04 -0.70 -20.93
N GLU A 214 72.34 -1.86 -20.42
CA GLU A 214 73.69 -2.25 -20.03
C GLU A 214 74.54 -2.33 -21.27
N LYS A 215 75.56 -1.49 -21.33
CA LYS A 215 76.59 -1.44 -22.35
C LYS A 215 77.62 -2.55 -22.09
N LYS A 216 77.82 -3.37 -23.07
CA LYS A 216 78.97 -4.23 -23.19
C LYS A 216 79.84 -3.74 -24.34
#